data_ba8750305489472388ba244621cca21d
#
_entry.id   ba8750305489472388ba244621cca21d
#
_cell.length_a   1.000
_cell.length_b   1.000
_cell.length_c   1.000
_cell.angle_alpha   90.00
_cell.angle_beta   90.00
_cell.angle_gamma   90.00
#
_symmetry.space_group_name_H-M   'P 1'
#
loop_
_entity.id
_entity.type
_entity.pdbx_description
1 polymer ?
#
loop_
_entity_poly.entity_id
_entity_poly.type
_entity_poly.pdbx_seq_one_letter_code
_entity_poly.pdbx_strand_id
1 'polypeptide(L)'
;MSNPRCPICGRATTRLLVAPPDFRRGDPRRFPIWACPNCGAGVTAIAMGGEVPREEAYPPGYEPHRAVSRPAGGWRGRLAATIRAGFGYPHPGALALPGLLARGLARVRAWTWMPPPPPPGRLLDVGCGSGAYGASLIRLGWEVDGIEPDARAAALARSQGVQVQPTRVEDAILLEAHYDAITLWHALEHLDAPLAALRKLHAALKPGGLLIVEVPNRSGLGARLWGEFWYHWDVPRHRVHFTPESLRLALEEAGFRVARLAHVPNPHGLAGGLAYRVGRWRLARHPIILALGWVFGVIAALFRRGDVIRAVAEK
;
A
#
# COMPACT_ATOMS: atom_id res chain seq x y z
N MET A 1 -31.15 -3.68 7.18
CA MET A 1 -30.13 -2.90 6.45
C MET A 1 -29.66 -3.73 5.27
N SER A 2 -29.60 -3.16 4.08
CA SER A 2 -29.15 -3.87 2.88
C SER A 2 -27.62 -4.04 2.89
N ASN A 3 -27.15 -5.17 2.36
CA ASN A 3 -25.70 -5.41 2.20
C ASN A 3 -25.07 -4.31 1.31
N PRO A 4 -23.79 -3.93 1.57
CA PRO A 4 -23.12 -2.89 0.79
C PRO A 4 -22.97 -3.33 -0.68
N ARG A 5 -22.99 -2.35 -1.60
CA ARG A 5 -22.61 -2.59 -3.00
C ARG A 5 -21.10 -2.59 -3.14
N CYS A 6 -20.60 -3.45 -4.01
CA CYS A 6 -19.17 -3.51 -4.33
C CYS A 6 -18.74 -2.25 -5.10
N PRO A 7 -17.79 -1.45 -4.61
CA PRO A 7 -17.35 -0.23 -5.28
C PRO A 7 -16.48 -0.47 -6.52
N ILE A 8 -16.16 -1.74 -6.84
CA ILE A 8 -15.41 -2.13 -8.04
C ILE A 8 -16.37 -2.50 -9.18
N CYS A 9 -17.33 -3.39 -8.94
CA CYS A 9 -18.19 -3.92 -10.02
C CYS A 9 -19.69 -3.60 -9.84
N GLY A 10 -20.06 -2.80 -8.85
CA GLY A 10 -21.44 -2.36 -8.60
C GLY A 10 -22.40 -3.43 -8.08
N ARG A 11 -22.00 -4.72 -8.04
CA ARG A 11 -22.86 -5.82 -7.59
C ARG A 11 -23.10 -5.78 -6.07
N ALA A 12 -24.27 -6.25 -5.64
CA ALA A 12 -24.56 -6.43 -4.22
C ALA A 12 -23.61 -7.49 -3.62
N THR A 13 -23.11 -7.24 -2.41
CA THR A 13 -22.37 -8.25 -1.66
C THR A 13 -23.35 -9.24 -1.01
N THR A 14 -22.97 -10.49 -0.85
CA THR A 14 -23.92 -11.54 -0.45
C THR A 14 -23.49 -12.38 0.75
N ARG A 15 -22.21 -12.51 1.01
CA ARG A 15 -21.67 -13.38 2.06
C ARG A 15 -20.84 -12.60 3.07
N LEU A 16 -21.23 -12.70 4.35
CA LEU A 16 -20.38 -12.20 5.44
C LEU A 16 -19.08 -12.99 5.48
N LEU A 17 -17.94 -12.30 5.46
CA LEU A 17 -16.62 -12.89 5.62
C LEU A 17 -16.24 -12.97 7.09
N VAL A 18 -16.18 -11.83 7.74
CA VAL A 18 -15.82 -11.64 9.16
C VAL A 18 -16.45 -10.33 9.64
N ALA A 19 -16.45 -10.13 10.96
CA ALA A 19 -16.85 -8.86 11.56
C ALA A 19 -15.86 -8.50 12.70
N PRO A 20 -14.62 -8.12 12.39
CA PRO A 20 -13.63 -7.80 13.41
C PRO A 20 -13.96 -6.47 14.10
N PRO A 21 -13.48 -6.29 15.34
CA PRO A 21 -13.44 -4.99 15.98
C PRO A 21 -12.22 -4.18 15.49
N ASP A 22 -12.13 -2.90 15.86
CA ASP A 22 -10.89 -2.15 15.65
C ASP A 22 -9.84 -2.53 16.71
N PHE A 23 -9.11 -3.61 16.44
CA PHE A 23 -8.04 -4.09 17.32
C PHE A 23 -6.94 -3.04 17.56
N ARG A 24 -6.70 -2.14 16.61
CA ARG A 24 -5.65 -1.12 16.72
C ARG A 24 -5.97 -0.08 17.78
N ARG A 25 -7.25 0.23 17.92
CA ARG A 25 -7.74 1.21 18.91
C ARG A 25 -8.35 0.58 20.15
N GLY A 26 -8.61 -0.72 20.12
CA GLY A 26 -9.37 -1.42 21.17
C GLY A 26 -10.84 -1.04 21.16
N ASP A 27 -11.39 -0.56 20.05
CA ASP A 27 -12.81 -0.27 19.88
C ASP A 27 -13.58 -1.58 19.71
N PRO A 28 -14.51 -1.92 20.61
CA PRO A 28 -15.24 -3.18 20.56
C PRO A 28 -16.32 -3.23 19.48
N ARG A 29 -16.67 -2.11 18.84
CA ARG A 29 -17.64 -2.10 17.75
C ARG A 29 -17.18 -3.02 16.63
N ARG A 30 -18.09 -3.82 16.11
CA ARG A 30 -17.79 -4.76 15.05
C ARG A 30 -18.14 -4.19 13.69
N PHE A 31 -17.23 -4.34 12.74
CA PHE A 31 -17.37 -3.85 11.38
C PHE A 31 -17.48 -5.03 10.40
N PRO A 32 -18.71 -5.38 9.97
CA PRO A 32 -18.92 -6.51 9.08
C PRO A 32 -18.24 -6.27 7.71
N ILE A 33 -17.55 -7.28 7.22
CA ILE A 33 -16.94 -7.29 5.88
C ILE A 33 -17.68 -8.31 5.03
N TRP A 34 -18.24 -7.84 3.92
CA TRP A 34 -19.07 -8.65 3.02
C TRP A 34 -18.35 -8.94 1.71
N ALA A 35 -18.42 -10.18 1.24
CA ALA A 35 -17.84 -10.59 -0.03
C ALA A 35 -18.71 -10.21 -1.22
N CYS A 36 -18.09 -9.69 -2.26
CA CYS A 36 -18.69 -9.57 -3.57
C CYS A 36 -18.61 -10.93 -4.30
N PRO A 37 -19.74 -11.52 -4.73
CA PRO A 37 -19.75 -12.82 -5.41
C PRO A 37 -19.15 -12.75 -6.81
N ASN A 38 -19.11 -11.57 -7.42
CA ASN A 38 -18.65 -11.37 -8.80
C ASN A 38 -17.12 -11.20 -8.87
N CYS A 39 -16.55 -10.25 -8.13
CA CYS A 39 -15.11 -9.95 -8.25
C CYS A 39 -14.28 -10.47 -7.06
N GLY A 40 -14.91 -11.02 -6.04
CA GLY A 40 -14.24 -11.54 -4.86
C GLY A 40 -13.74 -10.48 -3.87
N ALA A 41 -13.90 -9.18 -4.11
CA ALA A 41 -13.53 -8.15 -3.13
C ALA A 41 -14.35 -8.27 -1.84
N GLY A 42 -13.76 -7.89 -0.70
CA GLY A 42 -14.48 -7.63 0.54
C GLY A 42 -14.84 -6.15 0.65
N VAL A 43 -15.99 -5.85 1.23
CA VAL A 43 -16.47 -4.47 1.47
C VAL A 43 -16.82 -4.31 2.93
N THR A 44 -16.22 -3.35 3.60
CA THR A 44 -16.55 -3.02 5.00
C THR A 44 -17.87 -2.25 5.06
N ALA A 45 -18.86 -2.79 5.78
CA ALA A 45 -20.14 -2.16 5.98
C ALA A 45 -20.09 -1.15 7.15
N ILE A 46 -19.60 0.06 6.89
CA ILE A 46 -19.40 1.09 7.93
C ILE A 46 -20.72 1.45 8.61
N ALA A 47 -21.81 1.64 7.83
CA ALA A 47 -23.11 1.99 8.38
C ALA A 47 -23.65 0.94 9.38
N MET A 48 -23.19 -0.31 9.33
CA MET A 48 -23.58 -1.37 10.26
C MET A 48 -22.74 -1.35 11.55
N GLY A 49 -21.48 -0.86 11.51
CA GLY A 49 -20.60 -0.72 12.66
C GLY A 49 -20.67 0.66 13.33
N GLY A 50 -21.44 1.58 12.75
CA GLY A 50 -21.49 3.00 13.12
C GLY A 50 -20.43 3.83 12.40
N GLU A 51 -20.76 5.08 12.07
CA GLU A 51 -19.78 6.00 11.52
C GLU A 51 -18.68 6.27 12.56
N VAL A 52 -17.45 6.23 12.09
CA VAL A 52 -16.27 6.61 12.86
C VAL A 52 -15.71 7.87 12.22
N PRO A 53 -15.72 9.00 12.94
CA PRO A 53 -15.08 10.23 12.45
C PRO A 53 -13.64 9.95 12.03
N ARG A 54 -13.17 10.65 11.00
CA ARG A 54 -11.84 10.42 10.45
C ARG A 54 -10.75 10.64 11.49
N GLU A 55 -10.87 11.69 12.30
CA GLU A 55 -9.94 12.02 13.38
C GLU A 55 -9.85 10.89 14.40
N GLU A 56 -10.95 10.18 14.60
CA GLU A 56 -10.96 8.99 15.42
C GLU A 56 -10.32 7.78 14.71
N ALA A 57 -10.59 7.58 13.42
CA ALA A 57 -10.04 6.46 12.65
C ALA A 57 -8.51 6.55 12.52
N TYR A 58 -7.96 7.78 12.41
CA TYR A 58 -6.52 8.06 12.24
C TYR A 58 -5.98 8.88 13.42
N PRO A 59 -5.71 8.26 14.58
CA PRO A 59 -5.28 8.96 15.78
C PRO A 59 -3.90 9.60 15.61
N PRO A 60 -3.57 10.62 16.44
CA PRO A 60 -2.22 11.16 16.50
C PRO A 60 -1.17 10.04 16.69
N GLY A 61 -0.13 10.03 15.84
CA GLY A 61 0.91 8.99 15.88
C GLY A 61 0.61 7.74 15.03
N TYR A 62 -0.39 7.78 14.16
CA TYR A 62 -0.57 6.79 13.10
C TYR A 62 0.74 6.60 12.32
N GLU A 63 1.20 5.34 12.16
CA GLU A 63 2.58 5.06 11.71
C GLU A 63 2.99 5.69 10.37
N PRO A 64 2.14 5.69 9.31
CA PRO A 64 2.48 6.34 8.05
C PRO A 64 2.73 7.85 8.17
N HIS A 65 2.29 8.47 9.27
CA HIS A 65 2.42 9.90 9.54
C HIS A 65 3.64 10.25 10.41
N ARG A 66 4.57 9.31 10.65
CA ARG A 66 5.77 9.57 11.46
C ARG A 66 6.92 10.13 10.62
N ALA A 67 7.74 10.95 11.26
CA ALA A 67 8.95 11.50 10.64
C ALA A 67 9.93 10.41 10.20
N VAL A 68 10.60 10.66 9.08
CA VAL A 68 11.55 9.73 8.44
C VAL A 68 12.92 9.85 9.07
N SER A 69 13.63 8.73 9.21
CA SER A 69 15.04 8.72 9.63
C SER A 69 15.97 9.23 8.51
N ARG A 70 17.06 9.89 8.93
CA ARG A 70 18.10 10.40 8.01
C ARG A 70 18.77 9.27 7.22
N PRO A 71 19.27 9.55 6.00
CA PRO A 71 20.03 8.57 5.22
C PRO A 71 21.24 8.03 5.99
N ALA A 72 21.50 6.73 5.88
CA ALA A 72 22.66 6.11 6.48
C ALA A 72 23.95 6.51 5.73
N GLY A 73 25.00 6.87 6.46
CA GLY A 73 26.35 7.05 5.94
C GLY A 73 27.18 5.76 5.98
N GLY A 74 28.44 5.85 5.58
CA GLY A 74 29.39 4.73 5.64
C GLY A 74 29.00 3.53 4.77
N TRP A 75 29.29 2.29 5.24
CA TRP A 75 29.01 1.07 4.48
C TRP A 75 27.52 0.85 4.16
N ARG A 76 26.62 1.27 5.06
CA ARG A 76 25.16 1.21 4.83
C ARG A 76 24.74 2.12 3.68
N GLY A 77 25.35 3.30 3.56
CA GLY A 77 25.12 4.21 2.44
C GLY A 77 25.59 3.60 1.11
N ARG A 78 26.77 2.96 1.10
CA ARG A 78 27.29 2.26 -0.09
C ARG A 78 26.41 1.08 -0.50
N LEU A 79 25.92 0.28 0.45
CA LEU A 79 24.97 -0.79 0.16
C LEU A 79 23.65 -0.25 -0.42
N ALA A 80 23.12 0.83 0.14
CA ALA A 80 21.92 1.48 -0.41
C ALA A 80 22.15 2.01 -1.84
N ALA A 81 23.32 2.57 -2.12
CA ALA A 81 23.74 3.00 -3.46
C ALA A 81 23.80 1.82 -4.45
N THR A 82 24.36 0.69 -4.02
CA THR A 82 24.42 -0.55 -4.82
C THR A 82 23.04 -1.10 -5.15
N ILE A 83 22.13 -1.08 -4.17
CA ILE A 83 20.72 -1.48 -4.38
C ILE A 83 20.04 -0.57 -5.41
N ARG A 84 20.27 0.76 -5.35
CA ARG A 84 19.74 1.71 -6.33
C ARG A 84 20.28 1.43 -7.74
N ALA A 85 21.57 1.15 -7.85
CA ALA A 85 22.19 0.74 -9.12
C ALA A 85 21.54 -0.54 -9.68
N GLY A 86 21.17 -1.48 -8.80
CA GLY A 86 20.41 -2.68 -9.18
C GLY A 86 19.00 -2.41 -9.71
N PHE A 87 18.39 -1.28 -9.34
CA PHE A 87 17.14 -0.77 -9.93
C PHE A 87 17.36 0.04 -11.23
N GLY A 88 18.62 0.22 -11.65
CA GLY A 88 18.94 1.01 -12.84
C GLY A 88 19.26 2.48 -12.57
N TYR A 89 19.41 2.90 -11.29
CA TYR A 89 19.84 4.24 -10.90
C TYR A 89 21.34 4.24 -10.56
N PRO A 90 22.22 4.63 -11.48
CA PRO A 90 23.67 4.65 -11.24
C PRO A 90 24.02 5.57 -10.07
N HIS A 91 24.98 5.15 -9.25
CA HIS A 91 25.43 5.95 -8.12
C HIS A 91 26.94 5.77 -7.91
N PRO A 92 27.73 6.86 -7.85
CA PRO A 92 29.20 6.79 -7.77
C PRO A 92 29.71 6.12 -6.48
N GLY A 93 28.90 6.12 -5.41
CA GLY A 93 29.23 5.46 -4.14
C GLY A 93 28.80 3.98 -4.06
N ALA A 94 28.31 3.37 -5.14
CA ALA A 94 27.96 1.95 -5.15
C ALA A 94 29.20 1.05 -4.96
N LEU A 95 28.99 -0.11 -4.35
CA LEU A 95 30.01 -1.15 -4.29
C LEU A 95 30.25 -1.71 -5.69
N ALA A 96 31.48 -2.02 -6.01
CA ALA A 96 31.86 -2.69 -7.26
C ALA A 96 31.44 -4.18 -7.20
N LEU A 97 30.16 -4.43 -7.38
CA LEU A 97 29.58 -5.77 -7.43
C LEU A 97 29.16 -6.14 -8.87
N PRO A 98 29.24 -7.44 -9.25
CA PRO A 98 28.65 -7.90 -10.48
C PRO A 98 27.18 -7.45 -10.60
N GLY A 99 26.77 -7.00 -11.79
CA GLY A 99 25.43 -6.46 -12.02
C GLY A 99 24.30 -7.43 -11.62
N LEU A 100 24.52 -8.75 -11.74
CA LEU A 100 23.58 -9.78 -11.28
C LEU A 100 23.36 -9.75 -9.76
N LEU A 101 24.41 -9.52 -8.97
CA LEU A 101 24.31 -9.42 -7.50
C LEU A 101 23.59 -8.13 -7.10
N ALA A 102 23.90 -6.99 -7.73
CA ALA A 102 23.20 -5.74 -7.50
C ALA A 102 21.70 -5.86 -7.81
N ARG A 103 21.33 -6.51 -8.93
CA ARG A 103 19.94 -6.81 -9.28
C ARG A 103 19.28 -7.77 -8.29
N GLY A 104 20.00 -8.78 -7.79
CA GLY A 104 19.52 -9.69 -6.75
C GLY A 104 19.16 -8.93 -5.46
N LEU A 105 20.04 -8.05 -4.99
CA LEU A 105 19.80 -7.18 -3.84
C LEU A 105 18.61 -6.24 -4.05
N ALA A 106 18.50 -5.65 -5.24
CA ALA A 106 17.36 -4.81 -5.60
C ALA A 106 16.04 -5.59 -5.58
N ARG A 107 16.01 -6.84 -6.07
CA ARG A 107 14.82 -7.71 -6.02
C ARG A 107 14.36 -7.97 -4.58
N VAL A 108 15.29 -8.27 -3.67
CA VAL A 108 14.95 -8.45 -2.25
C VAL A 108 14.49 -7.13 -1.64
N ARG A 109 15.16 -6.02 -1.95
CA ARG A 109 14.77 -4.70 -1.46
C ARG A 109 13.40 -4.26 -1.99
N ALA A 110 13.03 -4.69 -3.20
CA ALA A 110 11.73 -4.41 -3.79
C ALA A 110 10.54 -4.93 -2.93
N TRP A 111 10.76 -5.85 -2.01
CA TRP A 111 9.72 -6.29 -1.08
C TRP A 111 9.24 -5.18 -0.13
N THR A 112 10.12 -4.24 0.21
CA THR A 112 9.81 -3.16 1.15
C THR A 112 9.93 -1.76 0.57
N TRP A 113 10.57 -1.61 -0.58
CA TRP A 113 10.76 -0.34 -1.27
C TRP A 113 11.10 -0.59 -2.74
N MET A 114 10.35 -0.02 -3.65
CA MET A 114 10.57 -0.16 -5.10
C MET A 114 10.35 1.20 -5.77
N PRO A 115 11.37 1.78 -6.42
CA PRO A 115 11.17 2.96 -7.25
C PRO A 115 10.55 2.55 -8.60
N PRO A 116 9.89 3.48 -9.33
CA PRO A 116 9.62 3.26 -10.75
C PRO A 116 10.93 3.07 -11.51
N PRO A 117 10.92 2.49 -12.72
CA PRO A 117 12.14 2.37 -13.53
C PRO A 117 12.65 3.75 -13.99
N PRO A 118 13.98 3.92 -14.22
CA PRO A 118 14.52 5.11 -14.85
C PRO A 118 14.11 5.21 -16.34
N PRO A 119 14.19 6.40 -16.96
CA PRO A 119 14.68 7.66 -16.37
C PRO A 119 13.68 8.28 -15.41
N PRO A 120 14.16 9.10 -14.42
CA PRO A 120 13.27 9.86 -13.57
C PRO A 120 12.52 10.93 -14.36
N GLY A 121 11.30 11.20 -13.91
CA GLY A 121 10.39 12.18 -14.46
C GLY A 121 9.54 12.79 -13.35
N ARG A 122 8.25 13.02 -13.62
CA ARG A 122 7.30 13.50 -12.63
C ARG A 122 6.44 12.36 -12.07
N LEU A 123 6.38 12.27 -10.75
CA LEU A 123 5.65 11.22 -10.02
C LEU A 123 4.60 11.82 -9.10
N LEU A 124 3.43 11.19 -9.05
CA LEU A 124 2.42 11.44 -8.03
C LEU A 124 2.39 10.28 -7.02
N ASP A 125 2.55 10.59 -5.73
CA ASP A 125 2.40 9.64 -4.63
C ASP A 125 1.06 9.88 -3.91
N VAL A 126 0.10 8.97 -4.10
CA VAL A 126 -1.26 9.08 -3.54
C VAL A 126 -1.30 8.43 -2.17
N GLY A 127 -1.69 9.20 -1.15
CA GLY A 127 -1.55 8.80 0.25
C GLY A 127 -0.09 8.84 0.69
N CYS A 128 0.63 9.93 0.36
CA CYS A 128 2.08 10.01 0.55
C CYS A 128 2.53 10.05 2.02
N GLY A 129 1.59 10.15 2.97
CA GLY A 129 1.88 10.17 4.40
C GLY A 129 2.89 11.26 4.76
N SER A 130 3.93 10.90 5.51
CA SER A 130 5.02 11.81 5.89
C SER A 130 6.01 12.14 4.76
N GLY A 131 5.79 11.65 3.54
CA GLY A 131 6.66 11.90 2.39
C GLY A 131 7.93 11.05 2.33
N ALA A 132 8.03 9.99 3.14
CA ALA A 132 9.22 9.14 3.23
C ALA A 132 9.64 8.55 1.89
N TYR A 133 8.66 8.01 1.16
CA TYR A 133 8.88 7.40 -0.14
C TYR A 133 9.24 8.48 -1.17
N GLY A 134 8.45 9.55 -1.26
CA GLY A 134 8.71 10.68 -2.17
C GLY A 134 10.09 11.29 -1.98
N ALA A 135 10.51 11.56 -0.73
CA ALA A 135 11.85 12.05 -0.42
C ALA A 135 12.96 11.10 -0.89
N SER A 136 12.72 9.80 -0.89
CA SER A 136 13.67 8.82 -1.41
C SER A 136 13.80 8.88 -2.93
N LEU A 137 12.72 9.20 -3.63
CA LEU A 137 12.66 9.33 -5.09
C LEU A 137 13.24 10.67 -5.57
N ILE A 138 13.02 11.76 -4.83
CA ILE A 138 13.65 13.06 -5.11
C ILE A 138 15.18 12.89 -5.17
N ARG A 139 15.77 12.11 -4.27
CA ARG A 139 17.20 11.78 -4.31
C ARG A 139 17.63 10.93 -5.51
N LEU A 140 16.70 10.37 -6.26
CA LEU A 140 16.92 9.66 -7.52
C LEU A 140 16.65 10.53 -8.75
N GLY A 141 16.30 11.81 -8.54
CA GLY A 141 16.05 12.78 -9.61
C GLY A 141 14.56 12.92 -9.99
N TRP A 142 13.62 12.29 -9.28
CA TRP A 142 12.19 12.45 -9.54
C TRP A 142 11.67 13.80 -9.02
N GLU A 143 10.80 14.44 -9.79
CA GLU A 143 9.92 15.47 -9.27
C GLU A 143 8.71 14.80 -8.64
N VAL A 144 8.44 15.06 -7.35
CA VAL A 144 7.41 14.31 -6.62
C VAL A 144 6.32 15.25 -6.11
N ASP A 145 5.11 15.04 -6.62
CA ASP A 145 3.87 15.55 -6.08
C ASP A 145 3.23 14.51 -5.16
N GLY A 146 2.48 14.95 -4.16
CA GLY A 146 1.79 14.07 -3.22
C GLY A 146 0.34 14.49 -2.99
N ILE A 147 -0.50 13.53 -2.66
CA ILE A 147 -1.84 13.76 -2.12
C ILE A 147 -1.89 13.10 -0.74
N GLU A 148 -2.21 13.90 0.29
CA GLU A 148 -2.31 13.41 1.67
C GLU A 148 -3.35 14.24 2.44
N PRO A 149 -4.45 13.63 2.84
CA PRO A 149 -5.52 14.37 3.50
C PRO A 149 -5.24 14.73 4.98
N ASP A 150 -4.28 14.09 5.65
CA ASP A 150 -3.86 14.50 6.99
C ASP A 150 -2.92 15.70 6.90
N ALA A 151 -3.34 16.85 7.47
CA ALA A 151 -2.59 18.11 7.36
C ALA A 151 -1.20 18.04 8.03
N ARG A 152 -1.03 17.23 9.09
CA ARG A 152 0.26 17.07 9.79
C ARG A 152 1.21 16.23 8.96
N ALA A 153 0.72 15.12 8.40
CA ALA A 153 1.50 14.30 7.49
C ALA A 153 1.89 15.06 6.22
N ALA A 154 0.95 15.80 5.63
CA ALA A 154 1.21 16.68 4.49
C ALA A 154 2.28 17.75 4.77
N ALA A 155 2.26 18.36 5.96
CA ALA A 155 3.29 19.31 6.38
C ALA A 155 4.67 18.64 6.51
N LEU A 156 4.73 17.44 7.07
CA LEU A 156 5.98 16.64 7.12
C LEU A 156 6.48 16.29 5.72
N ALA A 157 5.60 15.86 4.82
CA ALA A 157 5.97 15.54 3.45
C ALA A 157 6.52 16.75 2.69
N ARG A 158 5.91 17.94 2.87
CA ARG A 158 6.46 19.19 2.31
C ARG A 158 7.85 19.51 2.84
N SER A 159 8.10 19.28 4.13
CA SER A 159 9.44 19.46 4.72
C SER A 159 10.50 18.51 4.16
N GLN A 160 10.07 17.42 3.51
CA GLN A 160 10.92 16.44 2.80
C GLN A 160 11.10 16.80 1.30
N GLY A 161 10.51 17.90 0.83
CA GLY A 161 10.60 18.35 -0.57
C GLY A 161 9.48 17.86 -1.49
N VAL A 162 8.48 17.11 -0.97
CA VAL A 162 7.32 16.67 -1.75
C VAL A 162 6.32 17.83 -1.87
N GLN A 163 5.80 18.08 -3.06
CA GLN A 163 4.75 19.09 -3.27
C GLN A 163 3.37 18.46 -3.01
N VAL A 164 2.74 18.79 -1.87
CA VAL A 164 1.55 18.08 -1.40
C VAL A 164 0.29 18.91 -1.53
N GLN A 165 -0.74 18.31 -2.13
CA GLN A 165 -2.13 18.76 -1.99
C GLN A 165 -2.72 18.11 -0.71
N PRO A 166 -3.10 18.88 0.34
CA PRO A 166 -3.63 18.36 1.58
C PRO A 166 -5.13 18.07 1.43
N THR A 167 -5.47 17.08 0.61
CA THR A 167 -6.84 16.74 0.23
C THR A 167 -6.98 15.24 -0.02
N ARG A 168 -8.20 14.79 -0.24
CA ARG A 168 -8.47 13.43 -0.71
C ARG A 168 -8.21 13.36 -2.22
N VAL A 169 -7.92 12.14 -2.72
CA VAL A 169 -7.68 11.95 -4.16
C VAL A 169 -8.93 12.27 -5.01
N GLU A 170 -10.10 12.07 -4.43
CA GLU A 170 -11.38 12.40 -5.07
C GLU A 170 -11.48 13.90 -5.39
N ASP A 171 -10.99 14.75 -4.48
CA ASP A 171 -11.09 16.23 -4.53
C ASP A 171 -9.82 16.89 -5.08
N ALA A 172 -8.73 16.13 -5.26
CA ALA A 172 -7.46 16.66 -5.76
C ALA A 172 -7.60 17.17 -7.19
N ILE A 173 -6.90 18.26 -7.52
CA ILE A 173 -6.82 18.79 -8.87
C ILE A 173 -5.63 18.15 -9.56
N LEU A 174 -5.88 17.37 -10.61
CA LEU A 174 -4.87 16.68 -11.39
C LEU A 174 -4.95 17.11 -12.86
N LEU A 175 -3.80 17.43 -13.43
CA LEU A 175 -3.68 17.71 -14.86
C LEU A 175 -3.66 16.43 -15.64
N GLU A 176 -4.30 16.40 -16.82
CA GLU A 176 -4.26 15.26 -17.73
C GLU A 176 -2.87 15.05 -18.32
N ALA A 177 -2.50 13.79 -18.55
CA ALA A 177 -1.24 13.39 -19.16
C ALA A 177 0.00 14.11 -18.57
N HIS A 178 0.05 14.23 -17.24
CA HIS A 178 1.05 15.03 -16.53
C HIS A 178 2.15 14.20 -15.88
N TYR A 179 1.82 13.01 -15.37
CA TYR A 179 2.74 12.18 -14.61
C TYR A 179 3.33 11.05 -15.45
N ASP A 180 4.62 10.78 -15.25
CA ASP A 180 5.32 9.63 -15.83
C ASP A 180 5.08 8.37 -14.98
N ALA A 181 4.88 8.55 -13.68
CA ALA A 181 4.51 7.47 -12.77
C ALA A 181 3.54 7.94 -11.69
N ILE A 182 2.66 7.03 -11.24
CA ILE A 182 1.79 7.23 -10.07
C ILE A 182 1.98 6.05 -9.13
N THR A 183 2.02 6.31 -7.82
CA THR A 183 2.15 5.27 -6.80
C THR A 183 1.04 5.35 -5.77
N LEU A 184 0.56 4.16 -5.31
CA LEU A 184 -0.35 4.00 -4.18
C LEU A 184 0.21 2.87 -3.29
N TRP A 185 0.79 3.25 -2.17
CA TRP A 185 1.31 2.32 -1.17
C TRP A 185 0.36 2.21 -0.01
N HIS A 186 -0.46 1.15 0.03
CA HIS A 186 -1.49 0.97 1.06
C HIS A 186 -2.44 2.18 1.15
N ALA A 187 -2.92 2.67 0.01
CA ALA A 187 -3.82 3.82 -0.09
C ALA A 187 -5.16 3.48 -0.75
N LEU A 188 -5.16 2.59 -1.76
CA LEU A 188 -6.35 2.29 -2.55
C LEU A 188 -7.45 1.61 -1.71
N GLU A 189 -7.08 0.79 -0.73
CA GLU A 189 -8.00 0.11 0.18
C GLU A 189 -8.78 1.04 1.10
N HIS A 190 -8.31 2.26 1.30
CA HIS A 190 -8.95 3.28 2.13
C HIS A 190 -10.00 4.10 1.40
N LEU A 191 -10.08 3.99 0.07
CA LEU A 191 -10.99 4.79 -0.75
C LEU A 191 -12.40 4.21 -0.77
N ASP A 192 -13.40 5.08 -0.67
CA ASP A 192 -14.82 4.70 -0.79
C ASP A 192 -15.19 4.36 -2.24
N ALA A 193 -14.58 5.06 -3.21
CA ALA A 193 -14.80 4.90 -4.64
C ALA A 193 -13.48 4.61 -5.40
N PRO A 194 -12.81 3.44 -5.17
CA PRO A 194 -11.50 3.15 -5.73
C PRO A 194 -11.48 3.14 -7.25
N LEU A 195 -12.56 2.71 -7.92
CA LEU A 195 -12.64 2.69 -9.38
C LEU A 195 -12.67 4.11 -9.97
N ALA A 196 -13.43 5.02 -9.35
CA ALA A 196 -13.47 6.43 -9.78
C ALA A 196 -12.10 7.10 -9.59
N ALA A 197 -11.44 6.86 -8.46
CA ALA A 197 -10.09 7.33 -8.21
C ALA A 197 -9.09 6.80 -9.25
N LEU A 198 -9.12 5.50 -9.55
CA LEU A 198 -8.25 4.89 -10.56
C LEU A 198 -8.47 5.51 -11.95
N ARG A 199 -9.70 5.77 -12.37
CA ARG A 199 -10.00 6.45 -13.65
C ARG A 199 -9.42 7.88 -13.69
N LYS A 200 -9.53 8.61 -12.58
CA LYS A 200 -8.93 9.95 -12.45
C LYS A 200 -7.40 9.88 -12.56
N LEU A 201 -6.77 8.91 -11.90
CA LEU A 201 -5.34 8.70 -11.96
C LEU A 201 -4.88 8.23 -13.36
N HIS A 202 -5.69 7.41 -14.04
CA HIS A 202 -5.44 7.03 -15.43
C HIS A 202 -5.42 8.26 -16.35
N ALA A 203 -6.37 9.19 -16.23
CA ALA A 203 -6.36 10.42 -17.01
C ALA A 203 -5.10 11.25 -16.75
N ALA A 204 -4.64 11.32 -15.48
CA ALA A 204 -3.48 12.10 -15.07
C ALA A 204 -2.13 11.50 -15.52
N LEU A 205 -2.05 10.21 -15.83
CA LEU A 205 -0.85 9.59 -16.39
C LEU A 205 -0.65 9.98 -17.86
N LYS A 206 0.60 10.16 -18.25
CA LYS A 206 1.01 10.25 -19.67
C LYS A 206 0.75 8.94 -20.40
N PRO A 207 0.57 8.94 -21.72
CA PRO A 207 0.61 7.70 -22.51
C PRO A 207 1.90 6.92 -22.24
N GLY A 208 1.79 5.63 -21.92
CA GLY A 208 2.91 4.79 -21.50
C GLY A 208 3.40 5.00 -20.07
N GLY A 209 2.75 5.89 -19.30
CA GLY A 209 3.05 6.11 -17.89
C GLY A 209 2.68 4.89 -17.02
N LEU A 210 3.33 4.77 -15.87
CA LEU A 210 3.22 3.62 -14.99
C LEU A 210 2.40 3.92 -13.73
N LEU A 211 1.50 3.01 -13.38
CA LEU A 211 0.85 2.94 -12.09
C LEU A 211 1.43 1.79 -11.27
N ILE A 212 1.86 2.07 -10.04
CA ILE A 212 2.29 1.05 -9.07
C ILE A 212 1.33 1.09 -7.89
N VAL A 213 0.62 0.00 -7.65
CA VAL A 213 -0.35 -0.13 -6.55
C VAL A 213 0.03 -1.30 -5.66
N GLU A 214 0.08 -1.06 -4.36
CA GLU A 214 0.24 -2.11 -3.36
C GLU A 214 -0.92 -2.06 -2.36
N VAL A 215 -1.56 -3.22 -2.13
CA VAL A 215 -2.70 -3.36 -1.22
C VAL A 215 -2.63 -4.69 -0.46
N PRO A 216 -3.28 -4.81 0.71
CA PRO A 216 -3.48 -6.08 1.37
C PRO A 216 -4.28 -7.06 0.52
N ASN A 217 -3.94 -8.34 0.65
CA ASN A 217 -4.59 -9.45 -0.05
C ASN A 217 -5.43 -10.28 0.92
N ARG A 218 -6.75 -10.10 0.91
CA ARG A 218 -7.65 -10.87 1.78
C ARG A 218 -7.70 -12.38 1.47
N SER A 219 -7.20 -12.80 0.31
CA SER A 219 -7.07 -14.24 -0.04
C SER A 219 -5.71 -14.82 0.37
N GLY A 220 -4.87 -14.04 1.05
CA GLY A 220 -3.57 -14.42 1.55
C GLY A 220 -3.62 -15.51 2.63
N LEU A 221 -2.45 -16.09 2.90
CA LEU A 221 -2.32 -17.18 3.88
C LEU A 221 -2.60 -16.67 5.30
N GLY A 222 -2.15 -15.47 5.66
CA GLY A 222 -2.40 -14.87 6.97
C GLY A 222 -3.89 -14.62 7.22
N ALA A 223 -4.63 -14.15 6.21
CA ALA A 223 -6.08 -13.95 6.34
C ALA A 223 -6.81 -15.29 6.65
N ARG A 224 -6.36 -16.38 6.04
CA ARG A 224 -6.92 -17.72 6.30
C ARG A 224 -6.54 -18.25 7.67
N LEU A 225 -5.28 -18.02 8.09
CA LEU A 225 -4.75 -18.51 9.37
C LEU A 225 -5.39 -17.79 10.56
N TRP A 226 -5.54 -16.49 10.48
CA TRP A 226 -5.95 -15.67 11.62
C TRP A 226 -7.45 -15.33 11.65
N GLY A 227 -8.18 -15.54 10.54
CA GLY A 227 -9.60 -15.21 10.48
C GLY A 227 -9.86 -13.73 10.83
N GLU A 228 -10.69 -13.49 11.84
CA GLU A 228 -11.01 -12.12 12.30
C GLU A 228 -9.80 -11.35 12.87
N PHE A 229 -8.77 -12.06 13.34
CA PHE A 229 -7.55 -11.46 13.89
C PHE A 229 -6.51 -11.08 12.82
N TRP A 230 -6.82 -11.23 11.54
CA TRP A 230 -5.86 -10.85 10.50
C TRP A 230 -5.55 -9.36 10.56
N TYR A 231 -4.26 -9.03 10.63
CA TYR A 231 -3.76 -7.68 10.83
C TYR A 231 -4.26 -6.65 9.80
N HIS A 232 -4.41 -7.09 8.55
CA HIS A 232 -4.73 -6.20 7.45
C HIS A 232 -6.24 -6.02 7.21
N TRP A 233 -7.13 -6.52 8.09
CA TRP A 233 -8.52 -6.04 8.05
C TRP A 233 -8.57 -4.55 8.35
N ASP A 234 -7.82 -4.08 9.31
CA ASP A 234 -7.65 -2.68 9.72
C ASP A 234 -8.94 -1.83 9.61
N VAL A 235 -10.05 -2.39 10.11
CA VAL A 235 -11.35 -1.72 10.13
C VAL A 235 -11.38 -0.61 11.19
N PRO A 236 -12.11 0.47 10.97
CA PRO A 236 -12.94 0.81 9.80
C PRO A 236 -12.16 1.53 8.68
N ARG A 237 -10.82 1.64 8.77
CA ARG A 237 -9.96 2.38 7.83
C ARG A 237 -9.95 1.76 6.44
N HIS A 238 -9.79 0.42 6.35
CA HIS A 238 -9.88 -0.29 5.08
C HIS A 238 -11.35 -0.46 4.68
N ARG A 239 -11.73 0.18 3.59
CA ARG A 239 -13.08 0.17 3.02
C ARG A 239 -13.27 -1.00 2.07
N VAL A 240 -12.22 -1.33 1.31
CA VAL A 240 -12.21 -2.41 0.33
C VAL A 240 -11.06 -3.37 0.60
N HIS A 241 -11.36 -4.66 0.59
CA HIS A 241 -10.37 -5.73 0.81
C HIS A 241 -10.16 -6.48 -0.49
N PHE A 242 -9.02 -6.24 -1.10
CA PHE A 242 -8.72 -6.76 -2.42
C PHE A 242 -8.30 -8.23 -2.40
N THR A 243 -8.53 -8.89 -3.54
CA THR A 243 -7.87 -10.13 -3.97
C THR A 243 -7.07 -9.82 -5.24
N PRO A 244 -6.15 -10.70 -5.70
CA PRO A 244 -5.48 -10.51 -6.99
C PRO A 244 -6.45 -10.25 -8.13
N GLU A 245 -7.57 -10.99 -8.17
CA GLU A 245 -8.60 -10.91 -9.21
C GLU A 245 -9.34 -9.58 -9.15
N SER A 246 -9.76 -9.14 -7.95
CA SER A 246 -10.49 -7.87 -7.81
C SER A 246 -9.61 -6.65 -8.03
N LEU A 247 -8.32 -6.72 -7.69
CA LEU A 247 -7.37 -5.65 -7.99
C LEU A 247 -7.14 -5.54 -9.50
N ARG A 248 -6.92 -6.68 -10.18
CA ARG A 248 -6.79 -6.72 -11.65
C ARG A 248 -8.03 -6.14 -12.32
N LEU A 249 -9.23 -6.61 -11.94
CA LEU A 249 -10.48 -6.10 -12.49
C LEU A 249 -10.62 -4.59 -12.29
N ALA A 250 -10.33 -4.07 -11.09
CA ALA A 250 -10.43 -2.63 -10.83
C ALA A 250 -9.50 -1.80 -11.71
N LEU A 251 -8.28 -2.29 -11.95
CA LEU A 251 -7.30 -1.64 -12.82
C LEU A 251 -7.73 -1.67 -14.29
N GLU A 252 -8.16 -2.84 -14.79
CA GLU A 252 -8.61 -3.03 -16.18
C GLU A 252 -9.88 -2.22 -16.46
N GLU A 253 -10.85 -2.18 -15.55
CA GLU A 253 -12.09 -1.36 -15.64
C GLU A 253 -11.79 0.16 -15.58
N ALA A 254 -10.66 0.55 -15.01
CA ALA A 254 -10.19 1.93 -15.01
C ALA A 254 -9.39 2.30 -16.27
N GLY A 255 -9.12 1.35 -17.20
CA GLY A 255 -8.42 1.55 -18.44
C GLY A 255 -6.94 1.16 -18.44
N PHE A 256 -6.41 0.63 -17.34
CA PHE A 256 -5.01 0.22 -17.24
C PHE A 256 -4.77 -1.17 -17.83
N ARG A 257 -3.62 -1.36 -18.46
CA ARG A 257 -3.08 -2.67 -18.82
C ARG A 257 -2.20 -3.20 -17.68
N VAL A 258 -2.64 -4.26 -17.01
CA VAL A 258 -1.86 -4.86 -15.89
C VAL A 258 -0.67 -5.64 -16.46
N ALA A 259 0.52 -5.05 -16.40
CA ALA A 259 1.77 -5.66 -16.87
C ALA A 259 2.27 -6.74 -15.90
N ARG A 260 2.13 -6.53 -14.58
CA ARG A 260 2.56 -7.47 -13.55
C ARG A 260 1.67 -7.39 -12.32
N LEU A 261 1.36 -8.55 -11.74
CA LEU A 261 0.77 -8.67 -10.42
C LEU A 261 1.59 -9.68 -9.62
N ALA A 262 2.11 -9.28 -8.46
CA ALA A 262 3.01 -10.08 -7.64
C ALA A 262 2.53 -10.13 -6.19
N HIS A 263 2.74 -11.27 -5.55
CA HIS A 263 2.61 -11.41 -4.11
C HIS A 263 3.90 -10.91 -3.45
N VAL A 264 3.76 -10.01 -2.48
CA VAL A 264 4.89 -9.38 -1.78
C VAL A 264 5.02 -10.01 -0.39
N PRO A 265 6.23 -10.46 0.01
CA PRO A 265 6.47 -10.89 1.37
C PRO A 265 6.18 -9.78 2.37
N ASN A 266 5.44 -10.11 3.43
CA ASN A 266 5.10 -9.17 4.49
C ASN A 266 5.14 -9.88 5.85
N PRO A 267 5.90 -9.37 6.85
CA PRO A 267 6.03 -10.03 8.15
C PRO A 267 4.79 -9.87 9.03
N HIS A 268 3.99 -8.83 8.79
CA HIS A 268 2.85 -8.49 9.64
C HIS A 268 1.65 -9.44 9.46
N GLY A 269 1.58 -10.18 8.36
CA GLY A 269 0.59 -11.24 8.18
C GLY A 269 0.62 -12.25 9.33
N LEU A 270 1.82 -12.70 9.75
CA LEU A 270 2.00 -13.57 10.92
C LEU A 270 2.05 -12.77 12.23
N ALA A 271 2.96 -11.80 12.31
CA ALA A 271 3.27 -11.10 13.56
C ALA A 271 2.09 -10.28 14.10
N GLY A 272 1.39 -9.59 13.22
CA GLY A 272 0.23 -8.77 13.58
C GLY A 272 -0.98 -9.60 13.98
N GLY A 273 -1.25 -10.70 13.25
CA GLY A 273 -2.34 -11.62 13.58
C GLY A 273 -2.13 -12.29 14.95
N LEU A 274 -0.91 -12.73 15.24
CA LEU A 274 -0.54 -13.23 16.58
C LEU A 274 -0.76 -12.18 17.67
N ALA A 275 -0.30 -10.95 17.42
CA ALA A 275 -0.44 -9.84 18.38
C ALA A 275 -1.90 -9.56 18.72
N TYR A 276 -2.79 -9.54 17.72
CA TYR A 276 -4.23 -9.35 17.91
C TYR A 276 -4.88 -10.53 18.63
N ARG A 277 -4.53 -11.76 18.25
CA ARG A 277 -5.08 -12.99 18.87
C ARG A 277 -4.76 -13.09 20.35
N VAL A 278 -3.56 -12.64 20.77
CA VAL A 278 -3.08 -12.71 22.16
C VAL A 278 -3.40 -11.40 22.94
N GLY A 279 -3.86 -10.35 22.25
CA GLY A 279 -4.11 -9.03 22.88
C GLY A 279 -2.83 -8.29 23.32
N ARG A 280 -1.68 -8.61 22.71
CA ARG A 280 -0.37 -8.03 23.04
C ARG A 280 0.27 -7.34 21.84
N TRP A 281 -0.11 -6.11 21.56
CA TRP A 281 0.37 -5.32 20.42
C TRP A 281 1.90 -5.28 20.26
N ARG A 282 2.65 -5.28 21.36
CA ARG A 282 4.12 -5.27 21.32
C ARG A 282 4.71 -6.47 20.58
N LEU A 283 4.01 -7.60 20.51
CA LEU A 283 4.45 -8.78 19.78
C LEU A 283 4.55 -8.52 18.27
N ALA A 284 3.72 -7.65 17.70
CA ALA A 284 3.80 -7.27 16.28
C ALA A 284 5.13 -6.60 15.90
N ARG A 285 5.90 -6.12 16.88
CA ARG A 285 7.18 -5.43 16.70
C ARG A 285 8.36 -6.19 17.32
N HIS A 286 8.11 -7.36 17.89
CA HIS A 286 9.17 -8.17 18.50
C HIS A 286 10.10 -8.72 17.40
N PRO A 287 11.44 -8.53 17.49
CA PRO A 287 12.36 -8.84 16.39
C PRO A 287 12.32 -10.31 15.96
N ILE A 288 12.23 -11.24 16.89
CA ILE A 288 12.14 -12.69 16.58
C ILE A 288 10.82 -12.99 15.86
N ILE A 289 9.70 -12.44 16.32
CA ILE A 289 8.39 -12.66 15.70
C ILE A 289 8.34 -12.04 14.30
N LEU A 290 8.94 -10.87 14.10
CA LEU A 290 9.10 -10.26 12.79
C LEU A 290 9.98 -11.12 11.86
N ALA A 291 11.08 -11.68 12.37
CA ALA A 291 11.93 -12.58 11.59
C ALA A 291 11.16 -13.84 11.14
N LEU A 292 10.42 -14.47 12.03
CA LEU A 292 9.52 -15.59 11.69
C LEU A 292 8.43 -15.14 10.70
N GLY A 293 7.89 -13.94 10.89
CA GLY A 293 6.92 -13.32 9.98
C GLY A 293 7.49 -13.12 8.58
N TRP A 294 8.77 -12.74 8.45
CA TRP A 294 9.44 -12.64 7.14
C TRP A 294 9.56 -14.00 6.46
N VAL A 295 9.99 -15.05 7.19
CA VAL A 295 10.06 -16.43 6.65
C VAL A 295 8.67 -16.86 6.17
N PHE A 296 7.64 -16.69 7.00
CA PHE A 296 6.25 -16.98 6.64
C PHE A 296 5.81 -16.20 5.40
N GLY A 297 6.07 -14.88 5.36
CA GLY A 297 5.70 -14.02 4.24
C GLY A 297 6.37 -14.40 2.93
N VAL A 298 7.67 -14.79 2.97
CA VAL A 298 8.40 -15.28 1.79
C VAL A 298 7.77 -16.58 1.29
N ILE A 299 7.54 -17.55 2.17
CA ILE A 299 6.90 -18.82 1.80
C ILE A 299 5.52 -18.56 1.20
N ALA A 300 4.69 -17.76 1.87
CA ALA A 300 3.36 -17.42 1.37
C ALA A 300 3.41 -16.74 -0.03
N ALA A 301 4.36 -15.82 -0.25
CA ALA A 301 4.52 -15.16 -1.55
C ALA A 301 4.97 -16.12 -2.66
N LEU A 302 5.88 -17.06 -2.37
CA LEU A 302 6.32 -18.10 -3.32
C LEU A 302 5.16 -18.99 -3.77
N PHE A 303 4.25 -19.34 -2.86
CA PHE A 303 3.05 -20.10 -3.17
C PHE A 303 1.86 -19.25 -3.67
N ARG A 304 2.09 -17.98 -4.06
CA ARG A 304 1.05 -17.05 -4.51
C ARG A 304 -0.09 -16.87 -3.48
N ARG A 305 0.28 -16.84 -2.19
CA ARG A 305 -0.61 -16.67 -1.03
C ARG A 305 -0.15 -15.55 -0.10
N GLY A 306 0.72 -14.65 -0.58
CA GLY A 306 1.19 -13.50 0.19
C GLY A 306 0.05 -12.61 0.65
N ASP A 307 0.19 -12.03 1.84
CA ASP A 307 -0.80 -11.15 2.48
C ASP A 307 -0.84 -9.73 1.88
N VAL A 308 0.09 -9.44 1.00
CA VAL A 308 0.16 -8.18 0.24
C VAL A 308 0.34 -8.52 -1.23
N ILE A 309 -0.32 -7.77 -2.09
CA ILE A 309 -0.19 -7.85 -3.56
C ILE A 309 0.20 -6.50 -4.11
N ARG A 310 1.05 -6.54 -5.13
CA ARG A 310 1.48 -5.36 -5.87
C ARG A 310 1.21 -5.54 -7.35
N ALA A 311 0.54 -4.56 -7.94
CA ALA A 311 0.36 -4.45 -9.37
C ALA A 311 1.26 -3.36 -9.94
N VAL A 312 1.80 -3.60 -11.12
CA VAL A 312 2.39 -2.62 -12.02
C VAL A 312 1.53 -2.63 -13.28
N ALA A 313 0.98 -1.48 -13.61
CA ALA A 313 0.08 -1.32 -14.74
C ALA A 313 0.49 -0.11 -15.58
N GLU A 314 0.11 -0.10 -16.84
CA GLU A 314 0.45 0.92 -17.82
C GLU A 314 -0.83 1.57 -18.36
N LYS A 315 -0.73 2.87 -18.69
CA LYS A 315 -1.77 3.59 -19.42
C LYS A 315 -1.71 3.27 -20.89
#